data_fc4ff1f075f5c40bf4da4e74a25d63dc
#
_entry.id   fc4ff1f075f5c40bf4da4e74a25d63dc
#
_cell.length_a   1.000
_cell.length_b   1.000
_cell.length_c   1.000
_cell.angle_alpha   90.00
_cell.angle_beta   90.00
_cell.angle_gamma   90.00
#
_symmetry.space_group_name_H-M   'P 1'
#
loop_
_entity.id
_entity.type
_entity.pdbx_description
1 polymer ?
#
loop_
_entity_poly.entity_id
_entity_poly.type
_entity_poly.pdbx_seq_one_letter_code
_entity_poly.pdbx_strand_id
1 'polypeptide(L)'
;MKQVKISLLVTLLSVFSSTTALAAKPITIDQQNYIKATLEPNLLDPDSAKYKFPDYIESESTYCFQLNATNPYGGYTGYRWVQIPYKSIVSKEKNVPVDINILPKEVFEESCKEIGYK
;
A
#
# COMPACT_ATOMS: atom_id res chain seq x y z
N MET A 1 -20.45 -65.68 21.50
CA MET A 1 -20.94 -64.32 21.24
C MET A 1 -19.76 -63.43 20.90
N LYS A 2 -19.69 -62.98 19.66
CA LYS A 2 -18.63 -62.07 19.20
C LYS A 2 -19.07 -60.65 19.54
N GLN A 3 -18.38 -60.01 20.47
CA GLN A 3 -18.54 -58.60 20.71
C GLN A 3 -17.81 -57.83 19.58
N VAL A 4 -18.57 -57.15 18.74
CA VAL A 4 -18.05 -56.24 17.77
C VAL A 4 -17.69 -54.96 18.51
N LYS A 5 -16.40 -54.74 18.79
CA LYS A 5 -15.93 -53.44 19.23
C LYS A 5 -15.99 -52.52 18.03
N ILE A 6 -16.99 -51.66 17.97
CA ILE A 6 -17.01 -50.56 17.05
C ILE A 6 -16.05 -49.52 17.64
N SER A 7 -14.84 -49.51 17.12
CA SER A 7 -13.96 -48.37 17.33
C SER A 7 -14.54 -47.21 16.62
N LEU A 8 -15.19 -46.34 17.37
CA LEU A 8 -15.53 -45.03 16.82
C LEU A 8 -14.22 -44.26 16.66
N LEU A 9 -13.66 -44.35 15.46
CA LEU A 9 -12.61 -43.45 15.04
C LEU A 9 -13.23 -42.07 14.88
N VAL A 10 -13.21 -41.30 15.95
CA VAL A 10 -13.51 -39.86 15.83
C VAL A 10 -12.30 -39.25 15.16
N THR A 11 -12.32 -39.23 13.84
CA THR A 11 -11.43 -38.37 13.09
C THR A 11 -11.82 -36.95 13.42
N LEU A 12 -11.10 -36.35 14.35
CA LEU A 12 -11.16 -34.91 14.56
C LEU A 12 -10.66 -34.27 13.26
N LEU A 13 -11.59 -33.92 12.38
CA LEU A 13 -11.28 -32.99 11.30
C LEU A 13 -11.02 -31.65 11.98
N SER A 14 -9.76 -31.38 12.29
CA SER A 14 -9.33 -30.03 12.58
C SER A 14 -9.46 -29.26 11.28
N VAL A 15 -10.57 -28.55 11.13
CA VAL A 15 -10.71 -27.55 10.08
C VAL A 15 -9.72 -26.45 10.42
N PHE A 16 -8.54 -26.54 9.82
CA PHE A 16 -7.67 -25.37 9.73
C PHE A 16 -8.38 -24.37 8.82
N SER A 17 -9.16 -23.46 9.41
CA SER A 17 -9.51 -22.25 8.74
C SER A 17 -8.22 -21.42 8.62
N SER A 18 -7.48 -21.65 7.54
CA SER A 18 -6.44 -20.72 7.15
C SER A 18 -7.12 -19.41 6.82
N THR A 19 -7.20 -18.50 7.78
CA THR A 19 -7.42 -17.11 7.48
C THR A 19 -6.20 -16.68 6.67
N THR A 20 -6.37 -16.63 5.35
CA THR A 20 -5.42 -15.93 4.49
C THR A 20 -5.50 -14.46 4.88
N ALA A 21 -4.69 -14.07 5.86
CA ALA A 21 -4.40 -12.68 6.07
C ALA A 21 -3.89 -12.15 4.73
N LEU A 22 -4.56 -11.12 4.16
CA LEU A 22 -4.08 -10.42 2.98
C LEU A 22 -2.62 -10.06 3.26
N ALA A 23 -1.69 -10.69 2.52
CA ALA A 23 -0.28 -10.52 2.78
C ALA A 23 0.11 -9.08 2.48
N ALA A 24 0.55 -8.36 3.51
CA ALA A 24 1.17 -7.07 3.37
C ALA A 24 2.59 -7.28 2.82
N LYS A 25 2.92 -6.59 1.74
CA LYS A 25 4.20 -6.73 1.08
C LYS A 25 5.02 -5.45 1.23
N PRO A 26 6.21 -5.51 1.85
CA PRO A 26 7.07 -4.33 1.96
C PRO A 26 7.44 -3.76 0.59
N ILE A 27 7.49 -2.44 0.50
CA ILE A 27 8.01 -1.73 -0.67
C ILE A 27 9.53 -1.75 -0.60
N THR A 28 10.17 -2.22 -1.65
CA THR A 28 11.64 -2.28 -1.74
C THR A 28 12.25 -0.89 -1.87
N ILE A 29 13.53 -0.76 -1.53
CA ILE A 29 14.26 0.51 -1.72
C ILE A 29 14.26 0.94 -3.18
N ASP A 30 14.40 0.01 -4.11
CA ASP A 30 14.35 0.30 -5.54
C ASP A 30 12.98 0.85 -5.96
N GLN A 31 11.90 0.27 -5.46
CA GLN A 31 10.54 0.76 -5.66
C GLN A 31 10.31 2.15 -5.04
N GLN A 32 10.82 2.40 -3.84
CA GLN A 32 10.78 3.72 -3.21
C GLN A 32 11.50 4.76 -4.06
N ASN A 33 12.67 4.44 -4.57
CA ASN A 33 13.45 5.33 -5.44
C ASN A 33 12.70 5.63 -6.75
N TYR A 34 12.04 4.64 -7.33
CA TYR A 34 11.19 4.84 -8.48
C TYR A 34 10.04 5.84 -8.18
N ILE A 35 9.36 5.68 -7.05
CA ILE A 35 8.27 6.58 -6.64
C ILE A 35 8.80 7.99 -6.46
N LYS A 36 9.91 8.17 -5.76
CA LYS A 36 10.53 9.48 -5.56
C LYS A 36 10.88 10.15 -6.88
N ALA A 37 11.51 9.43 -7.79
CA ALA A 37 11.87 9.95 -9.12
C ALA A 37 10.62 10.34 -9.94
N THR A 38 9.53 9.60 -9.80
CA THR A 38 8.26 9.90 -10.47
C THR A 38 7.65 11.21 -9.97
N LEU A 39 7.81 11.52 -8.69
CA LEU A 39 7.25 12.73 -8.07
C LEU A 39 8.12 13.97 -8.22
N GLU A 40 9.43 13.81 -8.35
CA GLU A 40 10.40 14.92 -8.42
C GLU A 40 9.99 16.07 -9.33
N PRO A 41 9.53 15.84 -10.58
CA PRO A 41 9.16 16.93 -11.48
C PRO A 41 8.01 17.80 -10.97
N ASN A 42 7.22 17.30 -10.02
CA ASN A 42 6.05 17.98 -9.46
C ASN A 42 6.33 18.64 -8.11
N LEU A 43 7.55 18.50 -7.59
CA LEU A 43 7.94 19.05 -6.31
C LEU A 43 8.82 20.28 -6.49
N LEU A 44 8.59 21.31 -5.65
CA LEU A 44 9.42 22.53 -5.65
C LEU A 44 10.82 22.26 -5.12
N ASP A 45 10.92 21.44 -4.07
CA ASP A 45 12.18 21.04 -3.44
C ASP A 45 12.15 19.53 -3.16
N PRO A 46 12.53 18.71 -4.17
CA PRO A 46 12.48 17.26 -4.05
C PRO A 46 13.34 16.72 -2.90
N ASP A 47 14.49 17.35 -2.62
CA ASP A 47 15.43 16.89 -1.59
C ASP A 47 14.89 17.04 -0.18
N SER A 48 13.98 17.98 0.04
CA SER A 48 13.33 18.19 1.35
C SER A 48 12.09 17.32 1.56
N ALA A 49 11.60 16.66 0.54
CA ALA A 49 10.38 15.85 0.62
C ALA A 49 10.54 14.67 1.58
N LYS A 50 9.55 14.47 2.43
CA LYS A 50 9.48 13.35 3.37
C LYS A 50 8.40 12.39 2.92
N TYR A 51 8.69 11.10 3.04
CA TYR A 51 7.81 10.02 2.61
C TYR A 51 7.50 9.06 3.74
N LYS A 52 6.30 8.48 3.71
CA LYS A 52 5.94 7.31 4.48
C LYS A 52 5.43 6.25 3.50
N PHE A 53 6.15 5.13 3.43
CA PHE A 53 5.83 4.02 2.54
C PHE A 53 5.27 2.85 3.36
N PRO A 54 3.93 2.72 3.46
CA PRO A 54 3.34 1.54 4.08
C PRO A 54 3.57 0.30 3.21
N ASP A 55 3.31 -0.87 3.78
CA ASP A 55 3.32 -2.11 3.02
C ASP A 55 2.20 -2.10 1.98
N TYR A 56 2.48 -2.70 0.82
CA TYR A 56 1.49 -2.86 -0.24
C TYR A 56 0.44 -3.90 0.13
N ILE A 57 -0.83 -3.57 -0.09
CA ILE A 57 -1.96 -4.48 0.09
C ILE A 57 -2.17 -5.24 -1.22
N GLU A 58 -1.79 -6.53 -1.25
CA GLU A 58 -1.72 -7.32 -2.49
C GLU A 58 -3.06 -7.51 -3.21
N SER A 59 -4.18 -7.43 -2.51
CA SER A 59 -5.52 -7.54 -3.11
C SER A 59 -5.93 -6.32 -3.93
N GLU A 60 -5.16 -5.23 -3.85
CA GLU A 60 -5.51 -3.96 -4.47
C GLU A 60 -4.57 -3.59 -5.61
N SER A 61 -5.10 -2.93 -6.62
CA SER A 61 -4.31 -2.45 -7.77
C SER A 61 -3.60 -1.13 -7.50
N THR A 62 -4.08 -0.37 -6.53
CA THR A 62 -3.57 0.95 -6.18
C THR A 62 -2.68 0.87 -4.95
N TYR A 63 -1.49 1.47 -5.05
CA TYR A 63 -0.62 1.69 -3.92
C TYR A 63 -0.80 3.10 -3.37
N CYS A 64 -1.00 3.21 -2.07
CA CYS A 64 -1.09 4.48 -1.35
C CYS A 64 0.14 4.69 -0.47
N PHE A 65 0.69 5.90 -0.50
CA PHE A 65 1.77 6.33 0.37
C PHE A 65 1.56 7.78 0.80
N GLN A 66 2.33 8.25 1.76
CA GLN A 66 2.22 9.62 2.23
C GLN A 66 3.44 10.45 1.86
N LEU A 67 3.18 11.68 1.47
CA LEU A 67 4.16 12.70 1.10
C LEU A 67 3.97 13.94 1.95
N ASN A 68 5.07 14.47 2.46
CA ASN A 68 5.13 15.78 3.10
C ASN A 68 6.17 16.63 2.38
N ALA A 69 5.69 17.58 1.59
CA ALA A 69 6.53 18.46 0.78
C ALA A 69 6.49 19.90 1.29
N THR A 70 7.50 20.66 0.94
CA THR A 70 7.57 22.08 1.28
C THR A 70 6.78 22.94 0.31
N ASN A 71 6.18 24.04 0.81
CA ASN A 71 5.58 25.08 0.02
C ASN A 71 6.66 26.07 -0.50
N PRO A 72 6.27 27.10 -1.32
CA PRO A 72 7.22 28.07 -1.85
C PRO A 72 7.95 28.87 -0.77
N TYR A 73 7.47 28.89 0.44
CA TYR A 73 8.07 29.59 1.59
C TYR A 73 9.00 28.69 2.44
N GLY A 74 9.22 27.45 2.01
CA GLY A 74 10.07 26.49 2.72
C GLY A 74 9.43 25.79 3.90
N GLY A 75 8.14 26.00 4.15
CA GLY A 75 7.37 25.32 5.20
C GLY A 75 6.75 24.02 4.74
N TYR A 76 6.74 23.00 5.59
CA TYR A 76 6.05 21.74 5.31
C TYR A 76 4.52 21.92 5.42
N THR A 77 3.77 21.34 4.47
CA THR A 77 2.30 21.42 4.44
C THR A 77 1.61 20.29 5.21
N GLY A 78 2.38 19.35 5.75
CA GLY A 78 1.88 18.13 6.38
C GLY A 78 1.78 16.97 5.41
N TYR A 79 1.66 15.76 5.97
CA TYR A 79 1.52 14.54 5.16
C TYR A 79 0.18 14.51 4.43
N ARG A 80 0.23 14.11 3.17
CA ARG A 80 -0.94 13.84 2.34
C ARG A 80 -0.80 12.49 1.67
N TRP A 81 -1.91 11.83 1.41
CA TRP A 81 -1.95 10.58 0.68
C TRP A 81 -1.76 10.81 -0.82
N VAL A 82 -0.98 9.94 -1.43
CA VAL A 82 -0.74 9.90 -2.88
C VAL A 82 -1.01 8.49 -3.36
N GLN A 83 -1.63 8.35 -4.52
CA GLN A 83 -1.96 7.08 -5.14
C GLN A 83 -1.18 6.87 -6.42
N ILE A 84 -0.69 5.65 -6.62
CA ILE A 84 -0.04 5.23 -7.85
C ILE A 84 -0.43 3.78 -8.16
N PRO A 85 -0.67 3.43 -9.44
CA PRO A 85 -0.91 2.04 -9.80
C PRO A 85 0.28 1.16 -9.43
N TYR A 86 0.06 0.09 -8.70
CA TYR A 86 1.17 -0.78 -8.26
C TYR A 86 1.91 -1.42 -9.44
N LYS A 87 1.18 -1.78 -10.51
CA LYS A 87 1.80 -2.29 -11.74
C LYS A 87 2.83 -1.34 -12.34
N SER A 88 2.60 -0.03 -12.23
CA SER A 88 3.54 0.99 -12.71
C SER A 88 4.83 1.00 -11.92
N ILE A 89 4.76 0.73 -10.62
CA ILE A 89 5.94 0.60 -9.74
C ILE A 89 6.76 -0.63 -10.12
N VAL A 90 6.09 -1.76 -10.34
CA VAL A 90 6.76 -3.02 -10.70
C VAL A 90 7.44 -2.94 -12.05
N SER A 91 6.76 -2.38 -13.06
CA SER A 91 7.28 -2.24 -14.42
C SER A 91 8.17 -1.01 -14.63
N LYS A 92 8.30 -0.15 -13.63
CA LYS A 92 9.02 1.14 -13.70
C LYS A 92 8.57 1.98 -14.89
N GLU A 93 7.26 2.10 -15.03
CA GLU A 93 6.63 2.82 -16.12
C GLU A 93 7.05 4.30 -16.12
N LYS A 94 7.37 4.83 -17.30
CA LYS A 94 7.74 6.24 -17.46
C LYS A 94 6.49 7.10 -17.67
N ASN A 95 6.55 8.36 -17.21
CA ASN A 95 5.49 9.35 -17.40
C ASN A 95 4.14 8.95 -16.81
N VAL A 96 4.14 8.25 -15.67
CA VAL A 96 2.92 7.96 -14.93
C VAL A 96 2.35 9.26 -14.38
N PRO A 97 1.10 9.62 -14.72
CA PRO A 97 0.49 10.81 -14.15
C PRO A 97 0.21 10.57 -12.66
N VAL A 98 0.77 11.42 -11.82
CA VAL A 98 0.53 11.42 -10.38
C VAL A 98 -0.09 12.75 -10.00
N ASP A 99 -1.30 12.70 -9.46
CA ASP A 99 -1.97 13.88 -8.96
C ASP A 99 -1.52 14.18 -7.53
N ILE A 100 -0.90 15.33 -7.34
CA ILE A 100 -0.49 15.79 -6.02
C ILE A 100 -1.36 16.97 -5.55
N ASN A 101 -1.91 17.75 -6.46
CA ASN A 101 -2.52 19.05 -6.14
C ASN A 101 -3.89 19.31 -6.77
N ILE A 102 -4.38 18.45 -7.65
CA ILE A 102 -5.61 18.72 -8.43
C ILE A 102 -6.86 18.39 -7.59
N LEU A 103 -6.83 17.29 -6.86
CA LEU A 103 -7.95 16.89 -6.00
C LEU A 103 -7.75 17.35 -4.56
N PRO A 104 -8.84 17.62 -3.83
CA PRO A 104 -8.75 17.90 -2.40
C PRO A 104 -8.07 16.76 -1.64
N LYS A 105 -7.28 17.11 -0.64
CA LYS A 105 -6.54 16.16 0.21
C LYS A 105 -7.43 15.04 0.74
N GLU A 106 -8.65 15.37 1.12
CA GLU A 106 -9.62 14.47 1.75
C GLU A 106 -10.05 13.33 0.81
N VAL A 107 -10.09 13.57 -0.48
CA VAL A 107 -10.50 12.55 -1.48
C VAL A 107 -9.53 11.38 -1.47
N PHE A 108 -8.24 11.63 -1.51
CA PHE A 108 -7.23 10.58 -1.47
C PHE A 108 -7.13 9.93 -0.10
N GLU A 109 -7.27 10.70 0.96
CA GLU A 109 -7.27 10.17 2.33
C GLU A 109 -8.39 9.16 2.53
N GLU A 110 -9.62 9.50 2.15
CA GLU A 110 -10.77 8.60 2.25
C GLU A 110 -10.59 7.35 1.40
N SER A 111 -10.21 7.51 0.12
CA SER A 111 -9.96 6.40 -0.78
C SER A 111 -8.89 5.44 -0.27
N CYS A 112 -7.78 5.95 0.24
CA CYS A 112 -6.70 5.12 0.77
C CYS A 112 -7.10 4.39 2.05
N LYS A 113 -7.90 5.03 2.91
CA LYS A 113 -8.44 4.39 4.12
C LYS A 113 -9.44 3.28 3.78
N GLU A 114 -10.30 3.48 2.77
CA GLU A 114 -11.23 2.47 2.30
C GLU A 114 -10.52 1.23 1.76
N ILE A 115 -9.39 1.42 1.07
CA ILE A 115 -8.54 0.31 0.61
C ILE A 115 -7.93 -0.47 1.78
N GLY A 116 -7.70 0.18 2.91
CA GLY A 116 -7.14 -0.43 4.11
C GLY A 116 -5.81 0.15 4.57
N TYR A 117 -5.32 1.20 3.94
CA TYR A 117 -4.12 1.93 4.39
C TYR A 117 -4.42 2.77 5.62
N LYS A 118 -3.45 2.85 6.52
CA LYS A 118 -3.55 3.56 7.81
C LYS A 118 -2.48 4.62 7.95
#